data_6cf43ccaadfc17f4b9e0784d9906d36c
#
_entry.id   6cf43ccaadfc17f4b9e0784d9906d36c
#
_cell.length_a   1.000
_cell.length_b   1.000
_cell.length_c   1.000
_cell.angle_alpha   90.00
_cell.angle_beta   90.00
_cell.angle_gamma   90.00
#
_symmetry.space_group_name_H-M   'P 1'
#
loop_
_entity.id
_entity.type
_entity.pdbx_description
1 polymer ?
#
loop_
_entity_poly.entity_id
_entity_poly.type
_entity_poly.pdbx_seq_one_letter_code
_entity_poly.pdbx_strand_id
1 'polypeptide(L)'
;MRALWRIFLLLWSADAKAMWRGAVLTVVVLIMGAALLGLSGWFITATGLAGIAGIGIAFDVFRPSAGVRFLALGRAAARYGERLLTHDATLRALAALRIDLMQRLERWPIEALRRLRGGTALTRITADVDALDGVALRLALPVAGALITHAVAFVLLAWLVTPAVAAAVALGYLAGASVILLRVAVRTFAPSTEAEAAMQALRRRAIGLFRGQREAILQGLLPEWRARIEAEDARARAAHDRLDRVDTGAGLMLSVLVALVTALVLGLSGGLIAAGRIDAAQAAIGVFVALALAETVMPLRRGLAEIGRMRDAARRVLAEAPEGARPLKAQGDGPQADAAAGLELVDVSVARPGRSAPLFAGLSFSVAPGQMLALSGASGSGKSTLLDALAGIGPLAGGTVRVLGQPLDAWPEPALRRHLTLLPQRSALLGGSVLENLEIAVPGLNEDDGWAVLRAVALDHVVRERGGLEARLGEGGAGLSGGESRRLALARALLRKPAVLLLDEPTEGLDAETARRVMTGIRAYLPRAAIVAATHRKAEAEIADFHLDIKNFSENLRKF
;
A
#
# COMPACT_ATOMS: atom_id res chain seq x y z
N MET A 1 -4.48 17.67 -5.09
CA MET A 1 -5.83 17.40 -5.67
C MET A 1 -5.80 16.39 -6.83
N ARG A 2 -4.86 16.50 -7.82
CA ARG A 2 -4.77 15.54 -8.95
C ARG A 2 -4.63 14.07 -8.51
N ALA A 3 -3.81 13.79 -7.49
CA ALA A 3 -3.65 12.44 -6.97
C ALA A 3 -4.94 11.87 -6.36
N LEU A 4 -5.68 12.66 -5.57
CA LEU A 4 -6.96 12.24 -5.00
C LEU A 4 -8.01 11.98 -6.08
N TRP A 5 -8.02 12.80 -7.14
CA TRP A 5 -8.92 12.59 -8.27
C TRP A 5 -8.61 11.29 -9.03
N ARG A 6 -7.33 10.99 -9.27
CA ARG A 6 -6.91 9.71 -9.87
C ARG A 6 -7.32 8.51 -9.01
N ILE A 7 -7.11 8.59 -7.70
CA ILE A 7 -7.55 7.54 -6.77
C ILE A 7 -9.08 7.39 -6.83
N PHE A 8 -9.82 8.50 -6.79
CA PHE A 8 -11.28 8.43 -6.91
C PHE A 8 -11.72 7.70 -8.18
N LEU A 9 -11.12 8.03 -9.33
CA LEU A 9 -11.43 7.35 -10.59
C LEU A 9 -11.09 5.86 -10.56
N LEU A 10 -9.96 5.47 -9.96
CA LEU A 10 -9.58 4.07 -9.78
C LEU A 10 -10.57 3.32 -8.89
N LEU A 11 -10.96 3.91 -7.75
CA LEU A 11 -11.94 3.32 -6.85
C LEU A 11 -13.32 3.20 -7.53
N TRP A 12 -13.71 4.22 -8.30
CA TRP A 12 -14.98 4.22 -9.02
C TRP A 12 -15.02 3.17 -10.14
N SER A 13 -13.93 3.03 -10.89
CA SER A 13 -13.84 2.08 -12.01
C SER A 13 -13.78 0.62 -11.58
N ALA A 14 -13.35 0.33 -10.36
CA ALA A 14 -13.24 -1.04 -9.83
C ALA A 14 -14.61 -1.74 -9.73
N ASP A 15 -15.66 -1.03 -9.29
CA ASP A 15 -17.04 -1.50 -9.31
C ASP A 15 -18.02 -0.31 -9.50
N ALA A 16 -18.05 0.21 -10.73
CA ALA A 16 -18.84 1.40 -11.06
C ALA A 16 -20.34 1.20 -10.81
N LYS A 17 -20.86 -0.03 -11.01
CA LYS A 17 -22.30 -0.31 -10.83
C LYS A 17 -22.70 -0.23 -9.35
N ALA A 18 -21.92 -0.83 -8.46
CA ALA A 18 -22.20 -0.77 -7.03
C ALA A 18 -22.01 0.65 -6.48
N MET A 19 -20.94 1.37 -6.93
CA MET A 19 -20.71 2.76 -6.55
C MET A 19 -21.87 3.68 -6.99
N TRP A 20 -22.39 3.54 -8.22
CA TRP A 20 -23.55 4.29 -8.68
C TRP A 20 -24.82 4.00 -7.87
N ARG A 21 -25.10 2.71 -7.59
CA ARG A 21 -26.26 2.34 -6.75
C ARG A 21 -26.13 2.94 -5.35
N GLY A 22 -24.93 2.86 -4.77
CA GLY A 22 -24.64 3.47 -3.47
C GLY A 22 -24.82 5.00 -3.50
N ALA A 23 -24.30 5.69 -4.51
CA ALA A 23 -24.45 7.13 -4.68
C ALA A 23 -25.92 7.56 -4.80
N VAL A 24 -26.72 6.84 -5.59
CA VAL A 24 -28.17 7.09 -5.70
C VAL A 24 -28.85 6.91 -4.35
N LEU A 25 -28.54 5.82 -3.63
CA LEU A 25 -29.14 5.58 -2.32
C LEU A 25 -28.71 6.64 -1.29
N THR A 26 -27.47 7.15 -1.32
CA THR A 26 -27.04 8.28 -0.48
C THR A 26 -27.96 9.50 -0.70
N VAL A 27 -28.22 9.86 -1.94
CA VAL A 27 -29.12 10.97 -2.27
C VAL A 27 -30.55 10.67 -1.79
N VAL A 28 -31.07 9.47 -2.06
CA VAL A 28 -32.41 9.04 -1.61
C VAL A 28 -32.55 9.15 -0.09
N VAL A 29 -31.57 8.68 0.68
CA VAL A 29 -31.58 8.78 2.16
C VAL A 29 -31.69 10.21 2.64
N LEU A 30 -30.93 11.13 2.03
CA LEU A 30 -30.92 12.54 2.40
C LEU A 30 -32.22 13.24 2.02
N ILE A 31 -32.74 12.98 0.81
CA ILE A 31 -34.03 13.54 0.35
C ILE A 31 -35.17 13.01 1.21
N MET A 32 -35.23 11.69 1.47
CA MET A 32 -36.27 11.13 2.34
C MET A 32 -36.18 11.66 3.78
N GLY A 33 -34.97 11.94 4.27
CA GLY A 33 -34.76 12.58 5.56
C GLY A 33 -35.34 14.00 5.62
N ALA A 34 -35.04 14.81 4.61
CA ALA A 34 -35.55 16.16 4.49
C ALA A 34 -37.10 16.18 4.30
N ALA A 35 -37.61 15.30 3.44
CA ALA A 35 -39.04 15.15 3.20
C ALA A 35 -39.78 14.66 4.47
N LEU A 36 -39.20 13.72 5.21
CA LEU A 36 -39.78 13.22 6.46
C LEU A 36 -39.96 14.33 7.49
N LEU A 37 -38.90 15.12 7.74
CA LEU A 37 -38.98 16.22 8.69
C LEU A 37 -39.92 17.33 8.19
N GLY A 38 -39.86 17.70 6.91
CA GLY A 38 -40.74 18.69 6.32
C GLY A 38 -42.21 18.30 6.40
N LEU A 39 -42.56 17.06 6.03
CA LEU A 39 -43.90 16.52 6.12
C LEU A 39 -44.38 16.42 7.59
N SER A 40 -43.52 15.98 8.50
CA SER A 40 -43.84 15.90 9.95
C SER A 40 -44.13 17.30 10.52
N GLY A 41 -43.29 18.29 10.21
CA GLY A 41 -43.50 19.67 10.64
C GLY A 41 -44.79 20.25 10.10
N TRP A 42 -45.08 20.07 8.81
CA TRP A 42 -46.34 20.46 8.23
C TRP A 42 -47.52 19.78 8.89
N PHE A 43 -47.45 18.46 9.07
CA PHE A 43 -48.56 17.66 9.62
C PHE A 43 -48.89 18.06 11.06
N ILE A 44 -47.90 18.23 11.94
CA ILE A 44 -48.06 18.63 13.34
C ILE A 44 -48.72 20.03 13.40
N THR A 45 -48.18 20.96 12.58
CA THR A 45 -48.71 22.34 12.58
C THR A 45 -50.13 22.43 11.97
N ALA A 46 -50.38 21.74 10.86
CA ALA A 46 -51.71 21.71 10.24
C ALA A 46 -52.77 21.07 11.16
N THR A 47 -52.40 19.97 11.82
CA THR A 47 -53.30 19.33 12.81
C THR A 47 -53.61 20.26 13.98
N GLY A 48 -52.58 20.97 14.51
CA GLY A 48 -52.77 21.97 15.58
C GLY A 48 -53.72 23.11 15.13
N LEU A 49 -53.53 23.65 13.94
CA LEU A 49 -54.42 24.69 13.36
C LEU A 49 -55.85 24.21 13.16
N ALA A 50 -56.02 22.99 12.62
CA ALA A 50 -57.34 22.38 12.48
C ALA A 50 -58.06 22.19 13.82
N GLY A 51 -57.31 21.83 14.86
CA GLY A 51 -57.83 21.73 16.22
C GLY A 51 -58.30 23.10 16.79
N ILE A 52 -57.48 24.15 16.60
CA ILE A 52 -57.83 25.52 17.03
C ILE A 52 -59.06 26.05 16.27
N ALA A 53 -59.16 25.74 14.99
CA ALA A 53 -60.26 26.13 14.13
C ALA A 53 -61.55 25.32 14.36
N GLY A 54 -61.53 24.31 15.25
CA GLY A 54 -62.68 23.45 15.54
C GLY A 54 -63.04 22.44 14.46
N ILE A 55 -62.20 22.32 13.39
CA ILE A 55 -62.40 21.41 12.27
C ILE A 55 -61.54 20.13 12.36
N GLY A 56 -61.04 19.83 13.53
CA GLY A 56 -60.09 18.70 13.71
C GLY A 56 -60.66 17.33 13.30
N ILE A 57 -61.99 17.13 13.44
CA ILE A 57 -62.65 15.88 13.02
C ILE A 57 -62.67 15.74 11.48
N ALA A 58 -62.72 16.84 10.73
CA ALA A 58 -62.71 16.84 9.25
C ALA A 58 -61.28 16.79 8.67
N PHE A 59 -60.23 16.96 9.47
CA PHE A 59 -58.83 16.91 9.02
C PHE A 59 -58.41 15.50 8.74
N ASP A 60 -57.95 15.24 7.51
CA ASP A 60 -57.42 13.93 7.12
C ASP A 60 -56.05 13.68 7.78
N VAL A 61 -56.03 12.90 8.86
CA VAL A 61 -54.81 12.49 9.55
C VAL A 61 -54.16 11.23 8.95
N PHE A 62 -54.90 10.46 8.17
CA PHE A 62 -54.46 9.16 7.67
C PHE A 62 -53.41 9.27 6.57
N ARG A 63 -53.66 10.11 5.55
CA ARG A 63 -52.73 10.30 4.44
C ARG A 63 -51.36 10.84 4.86
N PRO A 64 -51.25 11.93 5.64
CA PRO A 64 -49.96 12.40 6.14
C PRO A 64 -49.27 11.39 7.04
N SER A 65 -49.99 10.69 7.93
CA SER A 65 -49.43 9.63 8.75
C SER A 65 -48.86 8.48 7.93
N ALA A 66 -49.58 8.06 6.87
CA ALA A 66 -49.07 7.05 5.94
C ALA A 66 -47.79 7.52 5.22
N GLY A 67 -47.78 8.81 4.80
CA GLY A 67 -46.59 9.44 4.20
C GLY A 67 -45.37 9.46 5.13
N VAL A 68 -45.56 9.86 6.40
CA VAL A 68 -44.52 9.86 7.41
C VAL A 68 -43.95 8.43 7.62
N ARG A 69 -44.84 7.42 7.74
CA ARG A 69 -44.40 6.01 7.87
C ARG A 69 -43.62 5.52 6.64
N PHE A 70 -44.12 5.82 5.45
CA PHE A 70 -43.45 5.46 4.21
C PHE A 70 -42.06 6.09 4.09
N LEU A 71 -41.93 7.39 4.39
CA LEU A 71 -40.64 8.08 4.37
C LEU A 71 -39.70 7.55 5.44
N ALA A 72 -40.18 7.24 6.66
CA ALA A 72 -39.36 6.69 7.74
C ALA A 72 -38.83 5.30 7.40
N LEU A 73 -39.71 4.39 6.97
CA LEU A 73 -39.31 3.02 6.57
C LEU A 73 -38.45 3.02 5.33
N GLY A 74 -38.83 3.79 4.32
CA GLY A 74 -38.06 3.92 3.08
C GLY A 74 -36.67 4.49 3.32
N ARG A 75 -36.55 5.52 4.17
CA ARG A 75 -35.24 6.06 4.60
C ARG A 75 -34.39 5.02 5.31
N ALA A 76 -34.99 4.24 6.23
CA ALA A 76 -34.26 3.19 6.95
C ALA A 76 -33.76 2.10 5.99
N ALA A 77 -34.63 1.62 5.08
CA ALA A 77 -34.26 0.64 4.06
C ALA A 77 -33.19 1.17 3.10
N ALA A 78 -33.37 2.41 2.60
CA ALA A 78 -32.39 3.05 1.72
C ALA A 78 -31.04 3.24 2.42
N ARG A 79 -31.01 3.63 3.70
CA ARG A 79 -29.78 3.76 4.49
C ARG A 79 -29.08 2.43 4.71
N TYR A 80 -29.84 1.37 4.95
CA TYR A 80 -29.26 0.03 5.05
C TYR A 80 -28.63 -0.40 3.72
N GLY A 81 -29.36 -0.26 2.63
CA GLY A 81 -28.87 -0.57 1.28
C GLY A 81 -27.66 0.30 0.88
N GLU A 82 -27.68 1.59 1.18
CA GLU A 82 -26.58 2.52 0.95
C GLU A 82 -25.30 2.04 1.65
N ARG A 83 -25.38 1.77 2.96
CA ARG A 83 -24.23 1.30 3.73
C ARG A 83 -23.68 -0.03 3.22
N LEU A 84 -24.56 -0.98 2.90
CA LEU A 84 -24.16 -2.28 2.40
C LEU A 84 -23.43 -2.17 1.06
N LEU A 85 -24.02 -1.46 0.10
CA LEU A 85 -23.48 -1.35 -1.25
C LEU A 85 -22.23 -0.49 -1.32
N THR A 86 -22.19 0.65 -0.62
CA THR A 86 -21.01 1.53 -0.63
C THR A 86 -19.83 0.89 0.08
N HIS A 87 -20.08 0.20 1.20
CA HIS A 87 -19.03 -0.49 1.94
C HIS A 87 -18.44 -1.66 1.15
N ASP A 88 -19.29 -2.53 0.59
CA ASP A 88 -18.86 -3.67 -0.24
C ASP A 88 -18.08 -3.20 -1.49
N ALA A 89 -18.61 -2.19 -2.21
CA ALA A 89 -17.93 -1.61 -3.37
C ALA A 89 -16.55 -1.05 -3.00
N THR A 90 -16.45 -0.35 -1.86
CA THR A 90 -15.20 0.24 -1.41
C THR A 90 -14.19 -0.84 -1.03
N LEU A 91 -14.60 -1.90 -0.31
CA LEU A 91 -13.70 -3.00 0.05
C LEU A 91 -13.15 -3.71 -1.20
N ARG A 92 -13.99 -3.97 -2.20
CA ARG A 92 -13.55 -4.54 -3.49
C ARG A 92 -12.58 -3.61 -4.22
N ALA A 93 -12.87 -2.31 -4.25
CA ALA A 93 -12.00 -1.33 -4.88
C ALA A 93 -10.63 -1.21 -4.18
N LEU A 94 -10.61 -1.26 -2.83
CA LEU A 94 -9.35 -1.28 -2.08
C LEU A 94 -8.56 -2.57 -2.30
N ALA A 95 -9.24 -3.72 -2.40
CA ALA A 95 -8.58 -4.99 -2.75
C ALA A 95 -7.95 -4.93 -4.15
N ALA A 96 -8.68 -4.42 -5.14
CA ALA A 96 -8.17 -4.21 -6.50
C ALA A 96 -6.97 -3.25 -6.51
N LEU A 97 -7.04 -2.15 -5.73
CA LEU A 97 -5.94 -1.18 -5.61
C LEU A 97 -4.70 -1.80 -4.96
N ARG A 98 -4.86 -2.70 -3.97
CA ARG A 98 -3.74 -3.44 -3.37
C ARG A 98 -3.06 -4.35 -4.39
N ILE A 99 -3.85 -5.08 -5.18
CA ILE A 99 -3.33 -5.96 -6.24
C ILE A 99 -2.57 -5.13 -7.29
N ASP A 100 -3.14 -4.03 -7.77
CA ASP A 100 -2.50 -3.13 -8.73
C ASP A 100 -1.21 -2.52 -8.17
N LEU A 101 -1.20 -2.13 -6.89
CA LEU A 101 0.00 -1.64 -6.21
C LEU A 101 1.09 -2.73 -6.12
N MET A 102 0.72 -3.97 -5.75
CA MET A 102 1.65 -5.10 -5.71
C MET A 102 2.25 -5.37 -7.08
N GLN A 103 1.43 -5.43 -8.14
CA GLN A 103 1.89 -5.64 -9.51
C GLN A 103 2.80 -4.51 -10.00
N ARG A 104 2.56 -3.27 -9.59
CA ARG A 104 3.45 -2.14 -9.89
C ARG A 104 4.77 -2.24 -9.12
N LEU A 105 4.74 -2.60 -7.83
CA LEU A 105 5.94 -2.80 -7.02
C LEU A 105 6.79 -3.97 -7.55
N GLU A 106 6.17 -5.05 -8.00
CA GLU A 106 6.86 -6.20 -8.62
C GLU A 106 7.70 -5.79 -9.84
N ARG A 107 7.24 -4.79 -10.59
CA ARG A 107 7.98 -4.25 -11.75
C ARG A 107 9.09 -3.27 -11.38
N TRP A 108 9.23 -2.93 -10.10
CA TRP A 108 10.30 -2.05 -9.66
C TRP A 108 11.64 -2.76 -9.69
N PRO A 109 12.75 -2.07 -10.06
CA PRO A 109 14.08 -2.62 -9.95
C PRO A 109 14.39 -3.03 -8.52
N ILE A 110 15.12 -4.12 -8.38
CA ILE A 110 15.43 -4.70 -7.06
C ILE A 110 16.17 -3.72 -6.14
N GLU A 111 16.96 -2.81 -6.71
CA GLU A 111 17.62 -1.75 -5.94
C GLU A 111 16.62 -0.77 -5.32
N ALA A 112 15.57 -0.42 -6.05
CA ALA A 112 14.49 0.42 -5.54
C ALA A 112 13.68 -0.32 -4.46
N LEU A 113 13.44 -1.62 -4.66
CA LEU A 113 12.80 -2.50 -3.67
C LEU A 113 13.66 -2.68 -2.41
N ARG A 114 14.99 -2.82 -2.55
CA ARG A 114 15.93 -2.87 -1.40
C ARG A 114 15.90 -1.59 -0.56
N ARG A 115 15.64 -0.42 -1.16
CA ARG A 115 15.45 0.86 -0.46
C ARG A 115 14.11 0.94 0.25
N LEU A 116 13.09 0.27 -0.27
CA LEU A 116 11.82 0.05 0.41
C LEU A 116 12.04 -1.00 1.50
N ARG A 117 12.42 -0.56 2.71
CA ARG A 117 12.49 -1.47 3.86
C ARG A 117 11.15 -2.18 4.00
N GLY A 118 11.13 -3.49 4.28
CA GLY A 118 9.92 -4.32 4.29
C GLY A 118 8.74 -3.71 5.06
N GLY A 119 8.99 -3.04 6.19
CA GLY A 119 7.95 -2.31 6.93
C GLY A 119 7.33 -1.13 6.17
N THR A 120 8.08 -0.46 5.28
CA THR A 120 7.55 0.66 4.47
C THR A 120 6.67 0.15 3.33
N ALA A 121 7.07 -0.96 2.68
CA ALA A 121 6.26 -1.60 1.64
C ALA A 121 4.93 -2.11 2.22
N LEU A 122 4.99 -2.80 3.37
CA LEU A 122 3.79 -3.27 4.06
C LEU A 122 2.86 -2.11 4.45
N THR A 123 3.42 -1.00 4.96
CA THR A 123 2.63 0.19 5.32
C THR A 123 1.92 0.78 4.09
N ARG A 124 2.56 0.80 2.91
CA ARG A 124 1.91 1.27 1.66
C ARG A 124 0.75 0.39 1.25
N ILE A 125 0.93 -0.93 1.31
CA ILE A 125 -0.10 -1.91 0.88
C ILE A 125 -1.27 -1.95 1.86
N THR A 126 -1.04 -1.70 3.15
CA THR A 126 -2.07 -1.72 4.18
C THR A 126 -2.56 -0.31 4.51
N ALA A 127 -1.86 0.41 5.37
CA ALA A 127 -2.32 1.67 5.97
C ALA A 127 -2.55 2.80 4.95
N ASP A 128 -1.71 2.91 3.88
CA ASP A 128 -1.90 3.94 2.87
C ASP A 128 -3.12 3.63 2.00
N VAL A 129 -3.32 2.36 1.62
CA VAL A 129 -4.52 1.97 0.86
C VAL A 129 -5.77 2.13 1.72
N ASP A 130 -5.75 1.74 3.00
CA ASP A 130 -6.88 1.92 3.92
C ASP A 130 -7.24 3.40 4.13
N ALA A 131 -6.25 4.30 4.11
CA ALA A 131 -6.52 5.73 4.21
C ALA A 131 -7.29 6.31 3.00
N LEU A 132 -7.33 5.58 1.88
CA LEU A 132 -7.99 6.02 0.65
C LEU A 132 -9.49 5.68 0.59
N ASP A 133 -10.01 4.87 1.52
CA ASP A 133 -11.47 4.62 1.66
C ASP A 133 -12.24 5.93 1.81
N GLY A 134 -11.67 6.87 2.57
CA GLY A 134 -12.24 8.16 2.84
C GLY A 134 -12.44 9.04 1.60
N VAL A 135 -11.69 8.82 0.53
CA VAL A 135 -11.81 9.63 -0.71
C VAL A 135 -13.20 9.47 -1.32
N ALA A 136 -13.71 8.24 -1.40
CA ALA A 136 -15.06 7.98 -1.91
C ALA A 136 -16.14 8.22 -0.84
N LEU A 137 -16.01 7.56 0.32
CA LEU A 137 -17.09 7.50 1.33
C LEU A 137 -17.22 8.75 2.20
N ARG A 138 -16.11 9.44 2.49
CA ARG A 138 -16.11 10.60 3.40
C ARG A 138 -16.00 11.94 2.69
N LEU A 139 -15.59 11.94 1.40
CA LEU A 139 -15.41 13.19 0.65
C LEU A 139 -16.31 13.24 -0.59
N ALA A 140 -16.13 12.37 -1.58
CA ALA A 140 -16.79 12.50 -2.87
C ALA A 140 -18.30 12.25 -2.80
N LEU A 141 -18.75 11.14 -2.23
CA LEU A 141 -20.17 10.80 -2.13
C LEU A 141 -20.94 11.78 -1.23
N PRO A 142 -20.47 12.17 -0.03
CA PRO A 142 -21.18 13.17 0.78
C PRO A 142 -21.25 14.55 0.14
N VAL A 143 -20.20 15.01 -0.55
CA VAL A 143 -20.23 16.29 -1.27
C VAL A 143 -21.25 16.27 -2.38
N ALA A 144 -21.22 15.24 -3.24
CA ALA A 144 -22.20 15.09 -4.33
C ALA A 144 -23.64 14.96 -3.79
N GLY A 145 -23.83 14.13 -2.75
CA GLY A 145 -25.12 13.95 -2.09
C GLY A 145 -25.65 15.24 -1.48
N ALA A 146 -24.80 16.03 -0.82
CA ALA A 146 -25.18 17.33 -0.26
C ALA A 146 -25.64 18.29 -1.38
N LEU A 147 -24.84 18.45 -2.44
CA LEU A 147 -25.18 19.36 -3.54
C LEU A 147 -26.50 19.00 -4.23
N ILE A 148 -26.69 17.72 -4.55
CA ILE A 148 -27.93 17.24 -5.19
C ILE A 148 -29.12 17.44 -4.25
N THR A 149 -28.97 17.09 -2.95
CA THR A 149 -30.05 17.25 -1.99
C THR A 149 -30.43 18.71 -1.78
N HIS A 150 -29.45 19.63 -1.73
CA HIS A 150 -29.75 21.08 -1.65
C HIS A 150 -30.43 21.60 -2.92
N ALA A 151 -30.05 21.12 -4.11
CA ALA A 151 -30.73 21.49 -5.36
C ALA A 151 -32.19 21.01 -5.38
N VAL A 152 -32.43 19.76 -4.98
CA VAL A 152 -33.80 19.22 -4.86
C VAL A 152 -34.60 19.95 -3.79
N ALA A 153 -33.99 20.19 -2.61
CA ALA A 153 -34.66 20.93 -1.54
C ALA A 153 -35.01 22.36 -1.96
N PHE A 154 -34.14 23.05 -2.72
CA PHE A 154 -34.40 24.36 -3.26
C PHE A 154 -35.67 24.36 -4.17
N VAL A 155 -35.74 23.43 -5.11
CA VAL A 155 -36.89 23.33 -6.03
C VAL A 155 -38.16 23.04 -5.25
N LEU A 156 -38.14 22.08 -4.34
CA LEU A 156 -39.31 21.71 -3.54
C LEU A 156 -39.77 22.84 -2.60
N LEU A 157 -38.83 23.52 -1.91
CA LEU A 157 -39.18 24.64 -1.04
C LEU A 157 -39.70 25.86 -1.82
N ALA A 158 -39.14 26.13 -3.02
CA ALA A 158 -39.62 27.21 -3.88
C ALA A 158 -41.06 26.95 -4.35
N TRP A 159 -41.42 25.68 -4.56
CA TRP A 159 -42.77 25.30 -5.01
C TRP A 159 -43.76 25.18 -3.83
N LEU A 160 -43.36 24.54 -2.69
CA LEU A 160 -44.25 24.25 -1.57
C LEU A 160 -44.42 25.42 -0.59
N VAL A 161 -43.41 26.31 -0.53
CA VAL A 161 -43.40 27.43 0.42
C VAL A 161 -43.27 28.76 -0.35
N THR A 162 -42.02 29.19 -0.61
CA THR A 162 -41.71 30.35 -1.48
C THR A 162 -40.28 30.30 -1.97
N PRO A 163 -39.97 30.95 -3.14
CA PRO A 163 -38.59 31.10 -3.60
C PRO A 163 -37.67 31.83 -2.58
N ALA A 164 -38.24 32.76 -1.79
CA ALA A 164 -37.45 33.49 -0.78
C ALA A 164 -36.96 32.58 0.35
N VAL A 165 -37.80 31.68 0.87
CA VAL A 165 -37.42 30.69 1.86
C VAL A 165 -36.44 29.69 1.27
N ALA A 166 -36.67 29.21 0.04
CA ALA A 166 -35.74 28.32 -0.65
C ALA A 166 -34.34 28.94 -0.81
N ALA A 167 -34.29 30.21 -1.24
CA ALA A 167 -33.03 30.95 -1.35
C ALA A 167 -32.31 31.15 0.00
N ALA A 168 -33.05 31.50 1.05
CA ALA A 168 -32.48 31.66 2.40
C ALA A 168 -31.82 30.36 2.89
N VAL A 169 -32.48 29.22 2.69
CA VAL A 169 -31.94 27.91 3.03
C VAL A 169 -30.71 27.57 2.19
N ALA A 170 -30.82 27.64 0.85
CA ALA A 170 -29.76 27.24 -0.05
C ALA A 170 -28.51 28.13 0.09
N LEU A 171 -28.69 29.45 0.05
CA LEU A 171 -27.57 30.40 0.19
C LEU A 171 -26.95 30.33 1.58
N GLY A 172 -27.77 30.23 2.64
CA GLY A 172 -27.28 30.10 4.00
C GLY A 172 -26.36 28.89 4.16
N TYR A 173 -26.80 27.71 3.73
CA TYR A 173 -25.98 26.50 3.83
C TYR A 173 -24.80 26.50 2.84
N LEU A 174 -25.03 26.77 1.56
CA LEU A 174 -23.94 26.69 0.57
C LEU A 174 -22.83 27.71 0.84
N ALA A 175 -23.18 28.97 1.14
CA ALA A 175 -22.17 29.98 1.45
C ALA A 175 -21.53 29.74 2.83
N GLY A 176 -22.34 29.58 3.88
CA GLY A 176 -21.87 29.41 5.25
C GLY A 176 -21.04 28.13 5.45
N ALA A 177 -21.57 26.98 4.97
CA ALA A 177 -20.84 25.72 5.09
C ALA A 177 -19.57 25.74 4.23
N SER A 178 -19.58 26.30 3.02
CA SER A 178 -18.38 26.39 2.17
C SER A 178 -17.27 27.17 2.88
N VAL A 179 -17.57 28.32 3.49
CA VAL A 179 -16.57 29.12 4.24
C VAL A 179 -16.01 28.33 5.42
N ILE A 180 -16.86 27.67 6.19
CA ILE A 180 -16.42 26.87 7.36
C ILE A 180 -15.56 25.69 6.90
N LEU A 181 -16.02 24.92 5.91
CA LEU A 181 -15.38 23.71 5.42
C LEU A 181 -14.04 24.02 4.70
N LEU A 182 -13.95 25.12 3.96
CA LEU A 182 -12.68 25.58 3.38
C LEU A 182 -11.67 25.96 4.47
N ARG A 183 -12.12 26.67 5.52
CA ARG A 183 -11.26 26.96 6.68
C ARG A 183 -10.79 25.69 7.39
N VAL A 184 -11.66 24.69 7.54
CA VAL A 184 -11.28 23.39 8.09
C VAL A 184 -10.22 22.74 7.21
N ALA A 185 -10.46 22.62 5.90
CA ALA A 185 -9.51 22.01 4.96
C ALA A 185 -8.13 22.66 5.01
N VAL A 186 -8.07 24.00 5.09
CA VAL A 186 -6.78 24.73 5.19
C VAL A 186 -6.12 24.53 6.54
N ARG A 187 -6.88 24.60 7.64
CA ARG A 187 -6.33 24.50 9.01
C ARG A 187 -5.95 23.08 9.42
N THR A 188 -6.57 22.06 8.85
CA THR A 188 -6.27 20.66 9.17
C THR A 188 -5.19 20.05 8.28
N PHE A 189 -4.88 20.68 7.16
CA PHE A 189 -3.95 20.13 6.17
C PHE A 189 -2.56 19.80 6.76
N ALA A 190 -1.88 20.78 7.35
CA ALA A 190 -0.57 20.56 7.97
C ALA A 190 -0.64 19.68 9.24
N PRO A 191 -1.57 19.91 10.21
CA PRO A 191 -1.73 19.02 11.35
C PRO A 191 -2.05 17.56 10.98
N SER A 192 -2.81 17.29 9.92
CA SER A 192 -3.13 15.91 9.54
C SER A 192 -1.92 15.17 8.96
N THR A 193 -1.04 15.86 8.20
CA THR A 193 0.23 15.29 7.72
C THR A 193 1.21 15.07 8.87
N GLU A 194 1.27 16.02 9.83
CA GLU A 194 2.10 15.90 11.03
C GLU A 194 1.66 14.73 11.92
N ALA A 195 0.36 14.57 12.15
CA ALA A 195 -0.19 13.46 12.93
C ALA A 195 0.13 12.10 12.30
N GLU A 196 -0.04 11.98 10.98
CA GLU A 196 0.32 10.76 10.25
C GLU A 196 1.82 10.47 10.31
N ALA A 197 2.68 11.49 10.12
CA ALA A 197 4.13 11.35 10.21
C ALA A 197 4.58 10.92 11.63
N ALA A 198 3.99 11.50 12.67
CA ALA A 198 4.25 11.15 14.07
C ALA A 198 3.80 9.71 14.39
N MET A 199 2.62 9.30 13.92
CA MET A 199 2.13 7.93 14.09
C MET A 199 3.02 6.91 13.36
N GLN A 200 3.48 7.23 12.16
CA GLN A 200 4.43 6.39 11.42
C GLN A 200 5.80 6.32 12.13
N ALA A 201 6.27 7.42 12.72
CA ALA A 201 7.51 7.44 13.51
C ALA A 201 7.38 6.55 14.75
N LEU A 202 6.28 6.66 15.49
CA LEU A 202 5.96 5.81 16.63
C LEU A 202 5.96 4.32 16.24
N ARG A 203 5.25 3.98 15.15
CA ARG A 203 5.19 2.60 14.64
C ARG A 203 6.57 2.06 14.28
N ARG A 204 7.39 2.86 13.56
CA ARG A 204 8.76 2.45 13.21
C ARG A 204 9.63 2.22 14.44
N ARG A 205 9.54 3.09 15.47
CA ARG A 205 10.31 2.93 16.72
C ARG A 205 9.85 1.73 17.52
N ALA A 206 8.54 1.48 17.60
CA ALA A 206 8.00 0.30 18.28
C ALA A 206 8.48 -1.00 17.61
N ILE A 207 8.37 -1.10 16.26
CA ILE A 207 8.91 -2.25 15.52
C ILE A 207 10.43 -2.39 15.74
N GLY A 208 11.17 -1.27 15.75
CA GLY A 208 12.60 -1.25 16.02
C GLY A 208 12.94 -1.79 17.41
N LEU A 209 12.16 -1.43 18.44
CA LEU A 209 12.36 -1.95 19.79
C LEU A 209 12.13 -3.47 19.84
N PHE A 210 11.01 -3.95 19.28
CA PHE A 210 10.73 -5.40 19.29
C PHE A 210 11.81 -6.21 18.55
N ARG A 211 12.34 -5.70 17.43
CA ARG A 211 13.41 -6.35 16.67
C ARG A 211 14.76 -6.30 17.37
N GLY A 212 15.06 -5.23 18.09
CA GLY A 212 16.32 -5.03 18.81
C GLY A 212 16.21 -5.22 20.32
N GLN A 213 15.13 -5.85 20.82
CA GLN A 213 14.87 -5.98 22.24
C GLN A 213 15.99 -6.73 22.98
N ARG A 214 16.53 -7.78 22.38
CA ARG A 214 17.63 -8.56 22.94
C ARG A 214 18.87 -7.69 23.15
N GLU A 215 19.26 -6.94 22.14
CA GLU A 215 20.40 -6.03 22.18
C GLU A 215 20.18 -4.91 23.18
N ALA A 216 18.96 -4.35 23.22
CA ALA A 216 18.59 -3.31 24.18
C ALA A 216 18.69 -3.81 25.64
N ILE A 217 18.29 -5.07 25.92
CA ILE A 217 18.41 -5.70 27.23
C ILE A 217 19.89 -5.93 27.58
N LEU A 218 20.66 -6.53 26.66
CA LEU A 218 22.06 -6.86 26.88
C LEU A 218 22.93 -5.62 27.12
N GLN A 219 22.57 -4.50 26.53
CA GLN A 219 23.29 -3.22 26.67
C GLN A 219 22.70 -2.33 27.79
N GLY A 220 21.63 -2.76 28.48
CA GLY A 220 20.96 -1.94 29.49
C GLY A 220 20.22 -0.73 28.97
N LEU A 221 19.95 -0.66 27.65
CA LEU A 221 19.33 0.50 26.98
C LEU A 221 17.80 0.46 26.90
N LEU A 222 17.17 -0.58 27.45
CA LEU A 222 15.73 -0.76 27.40
C LEU A 222 14.94 0.44 27.99
N PRO A 223 15.33 1.03 29.14
CA PRO A 223 14.65 2.20 29.67
C PRO A 223 14.71 3.42 28.74
N GLU A 224 15.89 3.66 28.12
CA GLU A 224 16.07 4.76 27.19
C GLU A 224 15.25 4.57 25.91
N TRP A 225 15.21 3.36 25.38
CA TRP A 225 14.41 3.06 24.18
C TRP A 225 12.91 3.22 24.46
N ARG A 226 12.46 2.80 25.65
CA ARG A 226 11.10 3.00 26.11
C ARG A 226 10.75 4.49 26.22
N ALA A 227 11.60 5.29 26.84
CA ALA A 227 11.40 6.73 26.95
C ALA A 227 11.31 7.42 25.57
N ARG A 228 12.11 6.97 24.58
CA ARG A 228 12.03 7.46 23.21
C ARG A 228 10.70 7.12 22.54
N ILE A 229 10.13 5.94 22.78
CA ILE A 229 8.80 5.55 22.28
C ILE A 229 7.72 6.39 22.93
N GLU A 230 7.77 6.59 24.26
CA GLU A 230 6.84 7.43 25.02
C GLU A 230 6.86 8.88 24.53
N ALA A 231 8.04 9.41 24.18
CA ALA A 231 8.16 10.75 23.60
C ALA A 231 7.51 10.86 22.20
N GLU A 232 7.65 9.83 21.34
CA GLU A 232 6.98 9.81 20.03
C GLU A 232 5.47 9.63 20.17
N ASP A 233 5.02 8.83 21.14
CA ASP A 233 3.59 8.66 21.44
C ASP A 233 2.97 9.98 21.95
N ALA A 234 3.68 10.70 22.83
CA ALA A 234 3.26 12.02 23.29
C ALA A 234 3.15 13.03 22.12
N ARG A 235 4.09 12.99 21.16
CA ARG A 235 4.03 13.83 19.92
C ARG A 235 2.84 13.46 19.05
N ALA A 236 2.60 12.16 18.86
CA ALA A 236 1.47 11.68 18.07
C ALA A 236 0.14 12.09 18.69
N ARG A 237 0.00 11.94 20.02
CA ARG A 237 -1.18 12.42 20.76
C ARG A 237 -1.38 13.91 20.62
N ALA A 238 -0.34 14.72 20.85
CA ALA A 238 -0.43 16.18 20.73
C ALA A 238 -0.84 16.64 19.31
N ALA A 239 -0.42 15.92 18.27
CA ALA A 239 -0.83 16.20 16.90
C ALA A 239 -2.31 15.83 16.66
N HIS A 240 -2.78 14.70 17.20
CA HIS A 240 -4.20 14.31 17.16
C HIS A 240 -5.08 15.31 17.93
N ASP A 241 -4.68 15.73 19.12
CA ASP A 241 -5.42 16.71 19.92
C ASP A 241 -5.59 18.06 19.19
N ARG A 242 -4.61 18.44 18.34
CA ARG A 242 -4.76 19.62 17.49
C ARG A 242 -5.81 19.44 16.42
N LEU A 243 -5.85 18.26 15.78
CA LEU A 243 -6.86 17.93 14.79
C LEU A 243 -8.27 17.89 15.43
N ASP A 244 -8.41 17.25 16.59
CA ASP A 244 -9.67 17.13 17.31
C ASP A 244 -10.22 18.50 17.74
N ARG A 245 -9.34 19.42 18.17
CA ARG A 245 -9.75 20.80 18.47
C ARG A 245 -10.29 21.52 17.23
N VAL A 246 -9.66 21.35 16.08
CA VAL A 246 -10.16 21.96 14.82
C VAL A 246 -11.47 21.31 14.41
N ASP A 247 -11.58 19.99 14.49
CA ASP A 247 -12.82 19.25 14.14
C ASP A 247 -13.98 19.64 15.08
N THR A 248 -13.73 19.71 16.39
CA THR A 248 -14.74 20.13 17.38
C THR A 248 -15.18 21.57 17.15
N GLY A 249 -14.21 22.48 16.92
CA GLY A 249 -14.53 23.88 16.59
C GLY A 249 -15.33 24.01 15.30
N ALA A 250 -15.03 23.22 14.29
CA ALA A 250 -15.80 23.18 13.05
C ALA A 250 -17.23 22.65 13.27
N GLY A 251 -17.38 21.62 14.11
CA GLY A 251 -18.68 21.09 14.51
C GLY A 251 -19.55 22.18 15.17
N LEU A 252 -18.97 22.92 16.11
CA LEU A 252 -19.66 24.06 16.75
C LEU A 252 -20.07 25.13 15.73
N MET A 253 -19.15 25.54 14.83
CA MET A 253 -19.46 26.53 13.81
C MET A 253 -20.57 26.09 12.86
N LEU A 254 -20.58 24.82 12.45
CA LEU A 254 -21.66 24.26 11.62
C LEU A 254 -22.97 24.19 12.40
N SER A 255 -22.97 23.85 13.69
CA SER A 255 -24.17 23.86 14.52
C SER A 255 -24.74 25.27 14.67
N VAL A 256 -23.88 26.28 14.88
CA VAL A 256 -24.29 27.69 14.90
C VAL A 256 -24.86 28.12 13.53
N LEU A 257 -24.25 27.70 12.43
CA LEU A 257 -24.77 27.97 11.08
C LEU A 257 -26.17 27.39 10.91
N VAL A 258 -26.38 26.12 11.31
CA VAL A 258 -27.70 25.47 11.26
C VAL A 258 -28.74 26.29 12.06
N ALA A 259 -28.39 26.69 13.28
CA ALA A 259 -29.27 27.49 14.10
C ALA A 259 -29.59 28.86 13.47
N LEU A 260 -28.60 29.54 12.92
CA LEU A 260 -28.78 30.83 12.24
C LEU A 260 -29.66 30.71 10.97
N VAL A 261 -29.42 29.70 10.14
CA VAL A 261 -30.24 29.45 8.94
C VAL A 261 -31.67 29.14 9.35
N THR A 262 -31.86 28.31 10.38
CA THR A 262 -33.20 27.96 10.86
C THR A 262 -33.91 29.18 11.46
N ALA A 263 -33.22 30.02 12.25
CA ALA A 263 -33.77 31.25 12.80
C ALA A 263 -34.12 32.27 11.69
N LEU A 264 -33.25 32.40 10.67
CA LEU A 264 -33.52 33.24 9.51
C LEU A 264 -34.77 32.78 8.76
N VAL A 265 -34.90 31.48 8.51
CA VAL A 265 -36.07 30.88 7.85
C VAL A 265 -37.34 31.11 8.69
N LEU A 266 -37.27 30.93 10.00
CA LEU A 266 -38.39 31.16 10.92
C LEU A 266 -38.83 32.63 10.92
N GLY A 267 -37.90 33.57 11.02
CA GLY A 267 -38.21 35.01 11.00
C GLY A 267 -38.79 35.45 9.62
N LEU A 268 -38.18 34.97 8.53
CA LEU A 268 -38.68 35.25 7.17
C LEU A 268 -40.09 34.69 6.97
N SER A 269 -40.31 33.45 7.41
CA SER A 269 -41.62 32.79 7.32
C SER A 269 -42.66 33.51 8.19
N GLY A 270 -42.31 34.02 9.39
CA GLY A 270 -43.18 34.84 10.22
C GLY A 270 -43.64 36.12 9.51
N GLY A 271 -42.73 36.83 8.83
CA GLY A 271 -43.07 38.00 8.00
C GLY A 271 -43.99 37.66 6.82
N LEU A 272 -43.79 36.50 6.18
CA LEU A 272 -44.61 36.04 5.08
C LEU A 272 -46.00 35.61 5.53
N ILE A 273 -46.14 35.04 6.74
CA ILE A 273 -47.44 34.73 7.37
C ILE A 273 -48.18 36.03 7.70
N ALA A 274 -47.51 37.01 8.31
CA ALA A 274 -48.12 38.31 8.62
C ALA A 274 -48.58 39.06 7.36
N ALA A 275 -47.90 38.86 6.21
CA ALA A 275 -48.28 39.39 4.91
C ALA A 275 -49.36 38.54 4.19
N GLY A 276 -49.86 37.47 4.78
CA GLY A 276 -50.86 36.57 4.20
C GLY A 276 -50.40 35.77 2.98
N ARG A 277 -49.08 35.62 2.77
CA ARG A 277 -48.49 34.96 1.58
C ARG A 277 -48.36 33.46 1.74
N ILE A 278 -48.23 32.97 2.94
CA ILE A 278 -48.14 31.53 3.29
C ILE A 278 -48.90 31.29 4.60
N ASP A 279 -49.33 30.06 4.83
CA ASP A 279 -49.88 29.62 6.11
C ASP A 279 -48.77 29.10 7.08
N ALA A 280 -49.13 28.91 8.34
CA ALA A 280 -48.14 28.44 9.34
C ALA A 280 -47.67 27.00 9.10
N ALA A 281 -48.51 26.16 8.46
CA ALA A 281 -48.11 24.79 8.15
C ALA A 281 -47.09 24.77 6.99
N GLN A 282 -47.25 25.65 5.98
CA GLN A 282 -46.24 25.86 4.94
C GLN A 282 -44.91 26.39 5.53
N ALA A 283 -44.99 27.34 6.46
CA ALA A 283 -43.81 27.86 7.17
C ALA A 283 -43.06 26.75 7.88
N ALA A 284 -43.77 25.83 8.56
CA ALA A 284 -43.18 24.69 9.24
C ALA A 284 -42.37 23.80 8.27
N ILE A 285 -42.81 23.59 7.00
CA ILE A 285 -42.02 22.86 6.02
C ILE A 285 -40.61 23.49 5.89
N GLY A 286 -40.55 24.81 5.70
CA GLY A 286 -39.28 25.53 5.54
C GLY A 286 -38.33 25.35 6.73
N VAL A 287 -38.85 25.50 7.93
CA VAL A 287 -38.06 25.38 9.20
C VAL A 287 -37.55 23.95 9.37
N PHE A 288 -38.40 22.94 9.22
CA PHE A 288 -38.02 21.55 9.45
C PHE A 288 -37.11 20.99 8.35
N VAL A 289 -37.27 21.43 7.10
CA VAL A 289 -36.34 21.11 6.01
C VAL A 289 -34.98 21.77 6.26
N ALA A 290 -34.95 23.04 6.73
CA ALA A 290 -33.69 23.68 7.10
C ALA A 290 -32.94 22.86 8.18
N LEU A 291 -33.64 22.41 9.24
CA LEU A 291 -33.04 21.53 10.24
C LEU A 291 -32.56 20.20 9.68
N ALA A 292 -33.33 19.58 8.78
CA ALA A 292 -32.98 18.29 8.17
C ALA A 292 -31.70 18.38 7.33
N LEU A 293 -31.48 19.49 6.63
CA LEU A 293 -30.30 19.69 5.79
C LEU A 293 -28.99 19.79 6.57
N ALA A 294 -29.01 19.93 7.89
CA ALA A 294 -27.83 19.77 8.74
C ALA A 294 -27.14 18.42 8.52
N GLU A 295 -27.91 17.36 8.24
CA GLU A 295 -27.38 16.01 7.99
C GLU A 295 -26.51 15.95 6.72
N THR A 296 -26.67 16.87 5.78
CA THR A 296 -25.86 16.92 4.55
C THR A 296 -24.49 17.54 4.77
N VAL A 297 -24.33 18.50 5.68
CA VAL A 297 -23.10 19.28 5.86
C VAL A 297 -22.23 18.78 7.02
N MET A 298 -22.83 18.23 8.06
CA MET A 298 -22.10 17.76 9.25
C MET A 298 -21.06 16.66 8.98
N PRO A 299 -21.32 15.65 8.12
CA PRO A 299 -20.32 14.62 7.83
C PRO A 299 -19.11 15.12 7.05
N LEU A 300 -19.25 16.20 6.24
CA LEU A 300 -18.19 16.71 5.38
C LEU A 300 -16.94 17.18 6.14
N ARG A 301 -17.09 17.67 7.36
CA ARG A 301 -15.97 18.14 8.20
C ARG A 301 -14.92 17.05 8.43
N ARG A 302 -15.36 15.80 8.72
CA ARG A 302 -14.45 14.66 8.94
C ARG A 302 -13.65 14.30 7.69
N GLY A 303 -14.30 14.25 6.53
CA GLY A 303 -13.63 14.00 5.26
C GLY A 303 -12.56 15.06 4.94
N LEU A 304 -12.87 16.32 5.21
CA LEU A 304 -11.96 17.43 4.99
C LEU A 304 -10.83 17.48 6.03
N ALA A 305 -11.08 17.09 7.28
CA ALA A 305 -10.04 16.99 8.31
C ALA A 305 -8.96 15.95 7.94
N GLU A 306 -9.31 14.90 7.24
CA GLU A 306 -8.41 13.83 6.83
C GLU A 306 -7.78 14.04 5.43
N ILE A 307 -8.09 15.14 4.74
CA ILE A 307 -7.68 15.35 3.33
C ILE A 307 -6.16 15.36 3.14
N GLY A 308 -5.40 15.84 4.14
CA GLY A 308 -3.93 15.81 4.14
C GLY A 308 -3.41 14.37 4.12
N ARG A 309 -3.90 13.53 5.05
CA ARG A 309 -3.56 12.11 5.13
C ARG A 309 -3.89 11.36 3.84
N MET A 310 -5.12 11.55 3.32
CA MET A 310 -5.56 10.92 2.07
C MET A 310 -4.68 11.33 0.88
N ARG A 311 -4.31 12.62 0.78
CA ARG A 311 -3.45 13.12 -0.30
C ARG A 311 -2.06 12.52 -0.25
N ASP A 312 -1.45 12.44 0.93
CA ASP A 312 -0.10 11.89 1.09
C ASP A 312 -0.09 10.37 0.86
N ALA A 313 -1.12 9.65 1.32
CA ALA A 313 -1.33 8.25 0.98
C ALA A 313 -1.49 8.06 -0.54
N ALA A 314 -2.32 8.88 -1.19
CA ALA A 314 -2.52 8.84 -2.64
C ALA A 314 -1.22 9.06 -3.41
N ARG A 315 -0.37 9.98 -2.97
CA ARG A 315 0.95 10.23 -3.59
C ARG A 315 1.87 9.03 -3.44
N ARG A 316 1.90 8.39 -2.26
CA ARG A 316 2.74 7.20 -2.03
C ARG A 316 2.25 5.99 -2.81
N VAL A 317 0.94 5.77 -2.89
CA VAL A 317 0.33 4.66 -3.63
C VAL A 317 0.49 4.85 -5.15
N LEU A 318 0.39 6.09 -5.65
CA LEU A 318 0.57 6.41 -7.07
C LEU A 318 2.04 6.67 -7.46
N ALA A 319 2.98 6.56 -6.52
CA ALA A 319 4.39 6.78 -6.81
C ALA A 319 4.87 5.79 -7.87
N GLU A 320 5.50 6.31 -8.90
CA GLU A 320 6.16 5.54 -9.95
C GLU A 320 7.53 5.04 -9.48
N ALA A 321 8.12 4.10 -10.23
CA ALA A 321 9.48 3.64 -9.99
C ALA A 321 10.43 4.86 -10.02
N PRO A 322 11.50 4.88 -9.20
CA PRO A 322 12.49 5.94 -9.24
C PRO A 322 13.07 6.12 -10.65
N GLU A 323 13.31 7.36 -11.07
CA GLU A 323 13.98 7.68 -12.33
C GLU A 323 15.34 6.96 -12.44
N GLY A 324 15.67 6.44 -13.62
CA GLY A 324 16.87 5.64 -13.85
C GLY A 324 16.71 4.15 -13.50
N ALA A 325 15.56 3.74 -13.03
CA ALA A 325 15.22 2.34 -12.87
C ALA A 325 15.07 1.73 -14.27
N ARG A 326 15.94 0.75 -14.60
CA ARG A 326 15.80 0.00 -15.86
C ARG A 326 14.48 -0.79 -15.78
N PRO A 327 13.50 -0.52 -16.66
CA PRO A 327 12.28 -1.31 -16.65
C PRO A 327 12.66 -2.76 -16.97
N LEU A 328 12.20 -3.69 -16.13
CA LEU A 328 12.27 -5.11 -16.45
C LEU A 328 11.55 -5.27 -17.80
N LYS A 329 12.25 -5.82 -18.82
CA LYS A 329 11.59 -6.12 -20.09
C LYS A 329 10.42 -7.06 -19.81
N ALA A 330 9.22 -6.58 -20.08
CA ALA A 330 8.01 -7.35 -19.87
C ALA A 330 7.92 -8.47 -20.90
N GLN A 331 7.54 -9.65 -20.44
CA GLN A 331 7.05 -10.82 -21.14
C GLN A 331 7.56 -11.09 -22.58
N GLY A 332 8.12 -12.26 -22.76
CA GLY A 332 8.56 -12.87 -24.01
C GLY A 332 9.36 -14.13 -23.71
N ASP A 333 9.46 -15.02 -24.65
CA ASP A 333 10.22 -16.28 -24.51
C ASP A 333 11.75 -16.07 -24.46
N GLY A 334 12.20 -14.86 -24.72
CA GLY A 334 13.62 -14.51 -24.77
C GLY A 334 14.29 -14.90 -26.10
N PRO A 335 15.57 -14.52 -26.26
CA PRO A 335 16.36 -14.94 -27.43
C PRO A 335 16.64 -16.44 -27.35
N GLN A 336 17.00 -17.02 -28.50
CA GLN A 336 17.41 -18.42 -28.57
C GLN A 336 18.72 -18.61 -27.78
N ALA A 337 18.65 -19.46 -26.73
CA ALA A 337 19.79 -19.79 -25.90
C ALA A 337 20.75 -20.72 -26.63
N ASP A 338 22.05 -20.44 -26.62
CA ASP A 338 23.08 -21.37 -27.04
C ASP A 338 23.53 -22.21 -25.81
N ALA A 339 23.12 -23.47 -25.80
CA ALA A 339 23.45 -24.37 -24.70
C ALA A 339 24.98 -24.69 -24.61
N ALA A 340 25.75 -24.41 -25.63
CA ALA A 340 27.21 -24.55 -25.63
C ALA A 340 27.92 -23.33 -25.05
N ALA A 341 27.23 -22.19 -24.95
CA ALA A 341 27.73 -20.97 -24.32
C ALA A 341 27.34 -20.93 -22.83
N GLY A 342 28.25 -20.42 -22.02
CA GLY A 342 28.00 -20.20 -20.60
C GLY A 342 27.78 -18.71 -20.28
N LEU A 343 28.66 -18.15 -19.46
CA LEU A 343 28.73 -16.74 -19.13
C LEU A 343 29.95 -16.09 -19.75
N GLU A 344 29.78 -14.98 -20.44
CA GLU A 344 30.87 -14.23 -21.06
C GLU A 344 30.78 -12.75 -20.69
N LEU A 345 31.93 -12.17 -20.36
CA LEU A 345 32.10 -10.75 -20.10
C LEU A 345 33.07 -10.16 -21.11
N VAL A 346 32.70 -9.03 -21.71
CA VAL A 346 33.57 -8.30 -22.67
C VAL A 346 33.64 -6.84 -22.22
N ASP A 347 34.83 -6.42 -21.82
CA ASP A 347 35.16 -5.04 -21.37
C ASP A 347 34.19 -4.47 -20.32
N VAL A 348 33.78 -5.31 -19.39
CA VAL A 348 32.73 -4.96 -18.41
C VAL A 348 33.26 -4.01 -17.35
N SER A 349 32.55 -2.90 -17.17
CA SER A 349 32.80 -1.92 -16.14
C SER A 349 31.59 -1.84 -15.21
N VAL A 350 31.82 -1.82 -13.89
CA VAL A 350 30.78 -1.77 -12.85
C VAL A 350 31.01 -0.58 -11.95
N ALA A 351 29.97 0.21 -11.74
CA ALA A 351 30.00 1.38 -10.83
C ALA A 351 29.25 1.09 -9.52
N ARG A 352 29.61 1.77 -8.43
CA ARG A 352 28.79 1.81 -7.21
C ARG A 352 27.62 2.79 -7.39
N PRO A 353 26.41 2.44 -6.94
CA PRO A 353 25.32 3.40 -6.90
C PRO A 353 25.72 4.68 -6.15
N GLY A 354 25.56 5.85 -6.80
CA GLY A 354 25.89 7.16 -6.23
C GLY A 354 27.36 7.58 -6.29
N ARG A 355 28.23 6.83 -7.00
CA ARG A 355 29.61 7.25 -7.28
C ARG A 355 29.85 7.25 -8.79
N SER A 356 30.57 8.29 -9.29
CA SER A 356 30.92 8.44 -10.70
C SER A 356 32.09 7.55 -11.15
N ALA A 357 32.99 7.19 -10.23
CA ALA A 357 34.13 6.33 -10.55
C ALA A 357 33.72 4.87 -10.60
N PRO A 358 34.14 4.11 -11.65
CA PRO A 358 33.90 2.69 -11.73
C PRO A 358 34.62 1.95 -10.59
N LEU A 359 33.96 0.90 -10.08
CA LEU A 359 34.55 -0.02 -9.12
C LEU A 359 35.54 -0.98 -9.80
N PHE A 360 35.17 -1.41 -11.01
CA PHE A 360 35.95 -2.22 -11.92
C PHE A 360 35.78 -1.66 -13.33
N ALA A 361 36.82 -1.74 -14.16
CA ALA A 361 36.78 -1.41 -15.58
C ALA A 361 37.54 -2.44 -16.39
N GLY A 362 37.05 -2.73 -17.59
CA GLY A 362 37.75 -3.60 -18.55
C GLY A 362 37.77 -5.09 -18.20
N LEU A 363 36.82 -5.57 -17.37
CA LEU A 363 36.75 -6.99 -17.01
C LEU A 363 36.31 -7.83 -18.21
N SER A 364 37.17 -8.78 -18.62
CA SER A 364 36.87 -9.73 -19.68
C SER A 364 37.26 -11.14 -19.26
N PHE A 365 36.29 -12.05 -19.23
CA PHE A 365 36.49 -13.48 -19.01
C PHE A 365 35.28 -14.27 -19.50
N SER A 366 35.44 -15.58 -19.64
CA SER A 366 34.34 -16.49 -19.97
C SER A 366 34.35 -17.71 -19.04
N VAL A 367 33.17 -18.24 -18.76
CA VAL A 367 32.98 -19.49 -18.00
C VAL A 367 32.09 -20.39 -18.86
N ALA A 368 32.65 -21.46 -19.37
CA ALA A 368 31.92 -22.41 -20.22
C ALA A 368 31.00 -23.32 -19.36
N PRO A 369 30.01 -23.99 -19.96
CA PRO A 369 29.22 -25.00 -19.27
C PRO A 369 30.07 -26.06 -18.58
N GLY A 370 29.77 -26.37 -17.34
CA GLY A 370 30.51 -27.32 -16.50
C GLY A 370 31.76 -26.75 -15.82
N GLN A 371 32.16 -25.51 -16.13
CA GLN A 371 33.30 -24.85 -15.51
C GLN A 371 32.89 -24.01 -14.32
N MET A 372 33.84 -23.86 -13.39
CA MET A 372 33.70 -23.05 -12.19
C MET A 372 34.82 -22.02 -12.06
N LEU A 373 34.46 -20.75 -11.94
CA LEU A 373 35.36 -19.63 -11.66
C LEU A 373 35.23 -19.20 -10.20
N ALA A 374 36.33 -19.15 -9.46
CA ALA A 374 36.42 -18.53 -8.16
C ALA A 374 36.85 -17.07 -8.26
N LEU A 375 36.02 -16.15 -7.80
CA LEU A 375 36.33 -14.73 -7.65
C LEU A 375 36.89 -14.47 -6.26
N SER A 376 38.18 -14.22 -6.14
CA SER A 376 38.84 -13.89 -4.90
C SER A 376 39.06 -12.39 -4.73
N GLY A 377 39.26 -11.95 -3.49
CA GLY A 377 39.53 -10.54 -3.15
C GLY A 377 39.15 -10.19 -1.73
N ALA A 378 39.68 -9.09 -1.21
CA ALA A 378 39.40 -8.64 0.16
C ALA A 378 37.89 -8.35 0.38
N SER A 379 37.46 -8.38 1.64
CA SER A 379 36.09 -7.94 1.98
C SER A 379 35.90 -6.47 1.55
N GLY A 380 34.75 -6.17 0.95
CA GLY A 380 34.46 -4.84 0.40
C GLY A 380 35.11 -4.52 -0.96
N SER A 381 35.85 -5.46 -1.58
CA SER A 381 36.44 -5.28 -2.92
C SER A 381 35.42 -5.16 -4.06
N GLY A 382 34.14 -5.50 -3.80
CA GLY A 382 33.05 -5.35 -4.78
C GLY A 382 32.58 -6.64 -5.45
N LYS A 383 33.01 -7.82 -4.96
CA LYS A 383 32.56 -9.12 -5.48
C LYS A 383 31.04 -9.23 -5.62
N SER A 384 30.32 -8.92 -4.54
CA SER A 384 28.84 -8.94 -4.56
C SER A 384 28.25 -7.95 -5.55
N THR A 385 28.86 -6.76 -5.72
CA THR A 385 28.42 -5.77 -6.70
C THR A 385 28.63 -6.27 -8.12
N LEU A 386 29.73 -6.98 -8.38
CA LEU A 386 29.96 -7.62 -9.67
C LEU A 386 28.93 -8.72 -9.92
N LEU A 387 28.69 -9.62 -8.95
CA LEU A 387 27.67 -10.67 -9.11
C LEU A 387 26.26 -10.09 -9.32
N ASP A 388 25.90 -9.00 -8.62
CA ASP A 388 24.64 -8.29 -8.84
C ASP A 388 24.56 -7.73 -10.27
N ALA A 389 25.65 -7.17 -10.80
CA ALA A 389 25.72 -6.68 -12.18
C ALA A 389 25.61 -7.82 -13.21
N LEU A 390 26.30 -8.95 -12.99
CA LEU A 390 26.20 -10.15 -13.83
C LEU A 390 24.81 -10.77 -13.82
N ALA A 391 24.13 -10.67 -12.69
CA ALA A 391 22.74 -11.11 -12.57
C ALA A 391 21.74 -10.13 -13.21
N GLY A 392 22.18 -8.99 -13.75
CA GLY A 392 21.31 -7.95 -14.30
C GLY A 392 20.53 -7.16 -13.25
N ILE A 393 20.92 -7.30 -11.97
CA ILE A 393 20.29 -6.61 -10.83
C ILE A 393 20.95 -5.24 -10.60
N GLY A 394 22.28 -5.17 -10.84
CA GLY A 394 23.07 -3.96 -10.69
C GLY A 394 23.33 -3.26 -12.04
N PRO A 395 23.67 -1.95 -12.01
CA PRO A 395 23.99 -1.22 -13.23
C PRO A 395 25.36 -1.62 -13.77
N LEU A 396 25.45 -1.85 -15.10
CA LEU A 396 26.70 -1.88 -15.84
C LEU A 396 27.08 -0.45 -16.22
N ALA A 397 28.33 -0.06 -15.98
CA ALA A 397 28.87 1.24 -16.38
C ALA A 397 29.42 1.20 -17.83
N GLY A 398 29.75 0.02 -18.34
CA GLY A 398 30.22 -0.20 -19.70
C GLY A 398 30.42 -1.68 -20.00
N GLY A 399 30.70 -2.01 -21.25
CA GLY A 399 30.90 -3.38 -21.69
C GLY A 399 29.63 -4.19 -21.89
N THR A 400 29.80 -5.48 -22.15
CA THR A 400 28.69 -6.40 -22.45
C THR A 400 28.82 -7.67 -21.62
N VAL A 401 27.75 -8.09 -20.96
CA VAL A 401 27.61 -9.42 -20.37
C VAL A 401 26.72 -10.25 -21.28
N ARG A 402 27.15 -11.46 -21.61
CA ARG A 402 26.39 -12.42 -22.40
C ARG A 402 26.06 -13.65 -21.54
N VAL A 403 24.83 -14.08 -21.59
CA VAL A 403 24.33 -15.30 -20.96
C VAL A 403 23.85 -16.23 -22.07
N LEU A 404 24.39 -17.43 -22.14
CA LEU A 404 24.11 -18.40 -23.22
C LEU A 404 24.24 -17.77 -24.60
N GLY A 405 25.35 -17.04 -24.84
CA GLY A 405 25.69 -16.39 -26.10
C GLY A 405 24.92 -15.09 -26.39
N GLN A 406 23.91 -14.73 -25.62
CA GLN A 406 23.06 -13.58 -25.86
C GLN A 406 23.32 -12.44 -24.86
N PRO A 407 23.28 -11.17 -25.30
CA PRO A 407 23.45 -10.04 -24.40
C PRO A 407 22.42 -10.06 -23.27
N LEU A 408 22.85 -9.72 -22.05
CA LEU A 408 22.01 -9.73 -20.84
C LEU A 408 20.75 -8.87 -20.99
N ASP A 409 20.85 -7.77 -21.73
CA ASP A 409 19.74 -6.85 -21.97
C ASP A 409 18.75 -7.32 -23.05
N ALA A 410 19.09 -8.36 -23.78
CA ALA A 410 18.18 -9.00 -24.74
C ALA A 410 17.15 -9.91 -24.04
N TRP A 411 17.45 -10.36 -22.81
CA TRP A 411 16.60 -11.28 -22.06
C TRP A 411 15.44 -10.57 -21.37
N PRO A 412 14.17 -11.02 -21.53
CA PRO A 412 13.10 -10.73 -20.59
C PRO A 412 13.42 -11.33 -19.21
N GLU A 413 13.07 -10.62 -18.13
CA GLU A 413 13.41 -11.05 -16.77
C GLU A 413 12.98 -12.49 -16.44
N PRO A 414 11.72 -12.93 -16.72
CA PRO A 414 11.31 -14.30 -16.42
C PRO A 414 12.13 -15.35 -17.21
N ALA A 415 12.50 -15.04 -18.46
CA ALA A 415 13.33 -15.92 -19.29
C ALA A 415 14.76 -15.99 -18.77
N LEU A 416 15.35 -14.84 -18.41
CA LEU A 416 16.69 -14.80 -17.81
C LEU A 416 16.75 -15.66 -16.54
N ARG A 417 15.77 -15.56 -15.64
CA ARG A 417 15.74 -16.28 -14.36
C ARG A 417 15.54 -17.80 -14.52
N ARG A 418 15.09 -18.28 -15.66
CA ARG A 418 15.10 -19.72 -15.96
C ARG A 418 16.52 -20.25 -16.20
N HIS A 419 17.42 -19.40 -16.68
CA HIS A 419 18.78 -19.78 -17.07
C HIS A 419 19.85 -19.31 -16.10
N LEU A 420 19.64 -18.18 -15.42
CA LEU A 420 20.60 -17.60 -14.50
C LEU A 420 20.01 -17.45 -13.09
N THR A 421 20.70 -17.99 -12.10
CA THR A 421 20.35 -17.86 -10.67
C THR A 421 21.50 -17.26 -9.89
N LEU A 422 21.19 -16.32 -9.01
CA LEU A 422 22.12 -15.73 -8.04
C LEU A 422 21.73 -16.16 -6.63
N LEU A 423 22.67 -16.73 -5.89
CA LEU A 423 22.60 -16.84 -4.43
C LEU A 423 23.30 -15.62 -3.83
N PRO A 424 22.58 -14.62 -3.29
CA PRO A 424 23.21 -13.44 -2.68
C PRO A 424 23.80 -13.77 -1.31
N GLN A 425 24.69 -12.94 -0.78
CA GLN A 425 25.31 -13.13 0.53
C GLN A 425 24.28 -13.26 1.67
N ARG A 426 23.17 -12.52 1.61
CA ARG A 426 22.04 -12.63 2.56
C ARG A 426 20.81 -13.12 1.83
N SER A 427 20.34 -14.31 2.18
CA SER A 427 19.13 -14.91 1.66
C SER A 427 18.08 -14.99 2.76
N ALA A 428 16.84 -14.62 2.44
CA ALA A 428 15.71 -14.76 3.36
C ALA A 428 15.09 -16.15 3.21
N LEU A 429 14.82 -16.80 4.33
CA LEU A 429 13.91 -17.93 4.43
C LEU A 429 12.55 -17.43 4.88
N LEU A 430 11.50 -18.09 4.42
CA LEU A 430 10.13 -17.80 4.87
C LEU A 430 9.78 -18.65 6.09
N GLY A 431 8.92 -18.12 6.96
CA GLY A 431 8.25 -18.94 7.97
C GLY A 431 7.36 -19.97 7.28
N GLY A 432 7.45 -21.24 7.71
CA GLY A 432 6.75 -22.36 7.08
C GLY A 432 7.57 -23.63 7.15
N SER A 433 7.21 -24.68 6.38
CA SER A 433 7.99 -25.92 6.35
C SER A 433 9.26 -25.80 5.51
N VAL A 434 10.18 -26.75 5.66
CA VAL A 434 11.34 -26.90 4.77
C VAL A 434 10.87 -27.12 3.34
N LEU A 435 9.83 -27.94 3.14
CA LEU A 435 9.24 -28.18 1.82
C LEU A 435 8.68 -26.90 1.21
N GLU A 436 7.87 -26.15 1.93
CA GLU A 436 7.34 -24.84 1.49
C GLU A 436 8.46 -23.88 1.08
N ASN A 437 9.60 -23.88 1.78
CA ASN A 437 10.76 -23.11 1.40
C ASN A 437 11.42 -23.58 0.10
N LEU A 438 11.46 -24.89 -0.16
CA LEU A 438 12.00 -25.45 -1.40
C LEU A 438 11.04 -25.22 -2.58
N GLU A 439 9.73 -25.32 -2.37
CA GLU A 439 8.68 -25.09 -3.37
C GLU A 439 8.64 -23.68 -3.92
N ILE A 440 9.23 -22.70 -3.22
CA ILE A 440 9.45 -21.35 -3.80
C ILE A 440 10.24 -21.42 -5.11
N ALA A 441 11.18 -22.37 -5.21
CA ALA A 441 11.98 -22.54 -6.42
C ALA A 441 11.26 -23.36 -7.50
N VAL A 442 10.52 -24.39 -7.09
CA VAL A 442 9.78 -25.31 -7.97
C VAL A 442 8.45 -25.66 -7.29
N PRO A 443 7.34 -25.00 -7.68
CA PRO A 443 6.02 -25.33 -7.14
C PRO A 443 5.65 -26.80 -7.40
N GLY A 444 5.10 -27.46 -6.37
CA GLY A 444 4.75 -28.88 -6.44
C GLY A 444 5.95 -29.82 -6.51
N LEU A 445 7.03 -29.45 -5.81
CA LEU A 445 8.28 -30.22 -5.77
C LEU A 445 8.03 -31.65 -5.28
N ASN A 446 8.56 -32.63 -6.02
CA ASN A 446 8.58 -34.01 -5.57
C ASN A 446 9.52 -34.16 -4.36
N GLU A 447 9.12 -34.95 -3.37
CA GLU A 447 9.93 -35.20 -2.16
C GLU A 447 11.32 -35.77 -2.47
N ASP A 448 11.44 -36.67 -3.46
CA ASP A 448 12.71 -37.26 -3.86
C ASP A 448 13.70 -36.21 -4.39
N ASP A 449 13.22 -35.25 -5.20
CA ASP A 449 14.02 -34.11 -5.67
C ASP A 449 14.40 -33.20 -4.50
N GLY A 450 13.48 -32.99 -3.53
CA GLY A 450 13.74 -32.26 -2.31
C GLY A 450 14.87 -32.90 -1.49
N TRP A 451 14.83 -34.21 -1.29
CA TRP A 451 15.89 -34.94 -0.58
C TRP A 451 17.20 -34.98 -1.40
N ALA A 452 17.13 -35.08 -2.71
CA ALA A 452 18.32 -35.06 -3.57
C ALA A 452 19.08 -33.74 -3.46
N VAL A 453 18.40 -32.61 -3.51
CA VAL A 453 19.05 -31.30 -3.36
C VAL A 453 19.57 -31.07 -1.94
N LEU A 454 18.85 -31.52 -0.90
CA LEU A 454 19.32 -31.40 0.49
C LEU A 454 20.60 -32.21 0.71
N ARG A 455 20.75 -33.39 0.09
CA ARG A 455 22.00 -34.16 0.08
C ARG A 455 23.12 -33.41 -0.62
N ALA A 456 22.84 -32.77 -1.77
CA ALA A 456 23.82 -31.98 -2.50
C ALA A 456 24.40 -30.83 -1.69
N VAL A 457 23.62 -30.23 -0.79
CA VAL A 457 24.05 -29.16 0.10
C VAL A 457 24.42 -29.65 1.52
N ALA A 458 24.54 -30.96 1.73
CA ALA A 458 24.87 -31.59 3.03
C ALA A 458 23.93 -31.15 4.18
N LEU A 459 22.63 -31.01 3.91
CA LEU A 459 21.61 -30.56 4.88
C LEU A 459 20.60 -31.68 5.22
N ASP A 460 20.62 -32.80 4.51
CA ASP A 460 19.64 -33.88 4.64
C ASP A 460 19.56 -34.49 6.05
N HIS A 461 20.69 -34.70 6.72
CA HIS A 461 20.73 -35.20 8.12
C HIS A 461 20.00 -34.25 9.06
N VAL A 462 20.32 -32.96 9.01
CA VAL A 462 19.74 -31.94 9.88
C VAL A 462 18.22 -31.87 9.70
N VAL A 463 17.75 -31.94 8.44
CA VAL A 463 16.32 -31.90 8.14
C VAL A 463 15.63 -33.16 8.65
N ARG A 464 16.25 -34.35 8.52
CA ARG A 464 15.68 -35.62 9.06
C ARG A 464 15.55 -35.59 10.57
N GLU A 465 16.59 -35.13 11.28
CA GLU A 465 16.58 -35.00 12.74
C GLU A 465 15.50 -34.06 13.26
N ARG A 466 15.10 -33.09 12.43
CA ARG A 466 14.07 -32.08 12.76
C ARG A 466 12.63 -32.49 12.39
N GLY A 467 12.43 -33.69 11.86
CA GLY A 467 11.10 -34.18 11.47
C GLY A 467 10.82 -34.19 9.97
N GLY A 468 11.88 -34.10 9.12
CA GLY A 468 11.76 -34.23 7.68
C GLY A 468 11.40 -32.92 6.97
N LEU A 469 10.88 -33.06 5.74
CA LEU A 469 10.54 -31.91 4.89
C LEU A 469 9.42 -31.03 5.47
N GLU A 470 8.55 -31.61 6.30
CA GLU A 470 7.47 -30.89 7.00
C GLU A 470 7.93 -30.14 8.27
N ALA A 471 9.22 -30.23 8.62
CA ALA A 471 9.77 -29.53 9.78
C ALA A 471 9.56 -28.01 9.64
N ARG A 472 8.91 -27.40 10.63
CA ARG A 472 8.54 -25.99 10.60
C ARG A 472 9.69 -25.08 11.01
N LEU A 473 9.88 -24.05 10.23
CA LEU A 473 10.82 -22.95 10.46
C LEU A 473 10.05 -21.70 10.88
N GLY A 474 10.59 -20.94 11.82
CA GLY A 474 10.08 -19.62 12.17
C GLY A 474 10.42 -18.54 11.13
N GLU A 475 9.97 -17.31 11.37
CA GLU A 475 10.29 -16.16 10.53
C GLU A 475 11.80 -16.00 10.32
N GLY A 476 12.23 -15.77 9.09
CA GLY A 476 13.65 -15.62 8.74
C GLY A 476 14.48 -16.91 8.87
N GLY A 477 13.82 -18.10 8.96
CA GLY A 477 14.50 -19.39 9.14
C GLY A 477 14.84 -19.68 10.61
N ALA A 478 14.16 -19.02 11.56
CA ALA A 478 14.36 -19.29 12.98
C ALA A 478 14.18 -20.79 13.28
N GLY A 479 15.13 -21.36 14.03
CA GLY A 479 15.26 -22.79 14.27
C GLY A 479 16.43 -23.43 13.53
N LEU A 480 16.95 -22.81 12.46
CA LEU A 480 18.19 -23.21 11.80
C LEU A 480 19.36 -22.33 12.25
N SER A 481 20.56 -22.91 12.29
CA SER A 481 21.80 -22.13 12.40
C SER A 481 22.03 -21.30 11.15
N GLY A 482 22.92 -20.29 11.21
CA GLY A 482 23.26 -19.46 10.05
C GLY A 482 23.75 -20.28 8.85
N GLY A 483 24.62 -21.28 9.09
CA GLY A 483 25.12 -22.18 8.04
C GLY A 483 24.04 -23.11 7.49
N GLU A 484 23.11 -23.60 8.30
CA GLU A 484 21.96 -24.41 7.86
C GLU A 484 21.00 -23.58 7.01
N SER A 485 20.66 -22.38 7.47
CA SER A 485 19.83 -21.42 6.73
C SER A 485 20.43 -21.10 5.35
N ARG A 486 21.75 -20.91 5.30
CA ARG A 486 22.51 -20.66 4.07
C ARG A 486 22.43 -21.85 3.13
N ARG A 487 22.60 -23.08 3.62
CA ARG A 487 22.51 -24.31 2.82
C ARG A 487 21.10 -24.54 2.29
N LEU A 488 20.04 -24.22 3.05
CA LEU A 488 18.67 -24.31 2.56
C LEU A 488 18.40 -23.29 1.44
N ALA A 489 18.92 -22.07 1.57
CA ALA A 489 18.84 -21.07 0.50
C ALA A 489 19.62 -21.48 -0.76
N LEU A 490 20.77 -22.15 -0.58
CA LEU A 490 21.53 -22.74 -1.68
C LEU A 490 20.75 -23.88 -2.36
N ALA A 491 20.09 -24.76 -1.59
CA ALA A 491 19.23 -25.81 -2.12
C ALA A 491 18.15 -25.24 -3.03
N ARG A 492 17.50 -24.13 -2.66
CA ARG A 492 16.53 -23.42 -3.51
C ARG A 492 17.16 -22.94 -4.81
N ALA A 493 18.39 -22.43 -4.77
CA ALA A 493 19.08 -21.97 -5.97
C ALA A 493 19.41 -23.15 -6.92
N LEU A 494 19.81 -24.30 -6.39
CA LEU A 494 20.14 -25.51 -7.16
C LEU A 494 18.90 -26.15 -7.78
N LEU A 495 17.76 -26.19 -7.09
CA LEU A 495 16.50 -26.76 -7.61
C LEU A 495 16.04 -26.12 -8.91
N ARG A 496 16.37 -24.88 -9.16
CA ARG A 496 16.05 -24.20 -10.42
C ARG A 496 16.83 -24.75 -11.63
N LYS A 497 17.85 -25.59 -11.40
CA LYS A 497 18.71 -26.20 -12.41
C LYS A 497 19.23 -25.16 -13.44
N PRO A 498 19.78 -24.01 -13.01
CA PRO A 498 20.19 -22.93 -13.89
C PRO A 498 21.38 -23.36 -14.77
N ALA A 499 21.46 -22.80 -15.99
CA ALA A 499 22.62 -22.95 -16.85
C ALA A 499 23.82 -22.10 -16.38
N VAL A 500 23.53 -20.96 -15.69
CA VAL A 500 24.53 -20.08 -15.07
C VAL A 500 24.16 -19.88 -13.60
N LEU A 501 25.10 -20.25 -12.71
CA LEU A 501 24.91 -20.12 -11.27
C LEU A 501 25.94 -19.14 -10.70
N LEU A 502 25.45 -18.07 -10.08
CA LEU A 502 26.27 -17.07 -9.39
C LEU A 502 26.13 -17.27 -7.87
N LEU A 503 27.25 -17.40 -7.17
CA LEU A 503 27.29 -17.68 -5.75
C LEU A 503 28.10 -16.61 -5.01
N ASP A 504 27.50 -15.97 -4.01
CA ASP A 504 28.17 -14.98 -3.18
C ASP A 504 28.44 -15.58 -1.79
N GLU A 505 29.67 -16.02 -1.53
CA GLU A 505 30.15 -16.67 -0.31
C GLU A 505 29.29 -17.89 0.11
N PRO A 506 29.12 -18.91 -0.76
CA PRO A 506 28.13 -19.98 -0.57
C PRO A 506 28.36 -20.84 0.68
N THR A 507 29.58 -20.94 1.20
CA THR A 507 29.93 -21.75 2.36
C THR A 507 30.33 -20.90 3.59
N GLU A 508 29.93 -19.63 3.62
CA GLU A 508 30.18 -18.77 4.79
C GLU A 508 29.58 -19.41 6.06
N GLY A 509 30.38 -19.43 7.15
CA GLY A 509 29.96 -20.00 8.43
C GLY A 509 30.03 -21.54 8.54
N LEU A 510 30.49 -22.25 7.49
CA LEU A 510 30.72 -23.71 7.54
C LEU A 510 32.18 -24.06 7.92
N ASP A 511 32.38 -25.23 8.51
CA ASP A 511 33.71 -25.83 8.63
C ASP A 511 34.27 -26.23 7.27
N ALA A 512 35.58 -26.48 7.19
CA ALA A 512 36.26 -26.76 5.92
C ALA A 512 35.78 -28.05 5.23
N GLU A 513 35.45 -29.09 6.01
CA GLU A 513 34.97 -30.37 5.50
C GLU A 513 33.55 -30.22 4.88
N THR A 514 32.62 -29.63 5.64
CA THR A 514 31.29 -29.35 5.18
C THR A 514 31.31 -28.42 3.97
N ALA A 515 32.16 -27.39 3.95
CA ALA A 515 32.32 -26.49 2.81
C ALA A 515 32.75 -27.25 1.55
N ARG A 516 33.72 -28.15 1.67
CA ARG A 516 34.20 -28.99 0.57
C ARG A 516 33.09 -29.92 0.05
N ARG A 517 32.36 -30.59 0.97
CA ARG A 517 31.21 -31.45 0.60
C ARG A 517 30.15 -30.68 -0.16
N VAL A 518 29.77 -29.49 0.29
CA VAL A 518 28.78 -28.63 -0.37
C VAL A 518 29.26 -28.23 -1.77
N MET A 519 30.49 -27.76 -1.91
CA MET A 519 31.01 -27.36 -3.23
C MET A 519 31.08 -28.52 -4.22
N THR A 520 31.51 -29.70 -3.77
CA THR A 520 31.49 -30.93 -4.59
C THR A 520 30.06 -31.33 -4.94
N GLY A 521 29.13 -31.23 -3.99
CA GLY A 521 27.71 -31.51 -4.20
C GLY A 521 27.07 -30.59 -5.23
N ILE A 522 27.40 -29.28 -5.22
CA ILE A 522 26.93 -28.32 -6.23
C ILE A 522 27.36 -28.77 -7.64
N ARG A 523 28.64 -29.11 -7.83
CA ARG A 523 29.15 -29.57 -9.13
C ARG A 523 28.50 -30.88 -9.59
N ALA A 524 28.30 -31.83 -8.67
CA ALA A 524 27.64 -33.08 -8.98
C ALA A 524 26.15 -32.91 -9.32
N TYR A 525 25.45 -31.99 -8.66
CA TYR A 525 24.04 -31.71 -8.91
C TYR A 525 23.81 -30.92 -10.21
N LEU A 526 24.75 -30.01 -10.56
CA LEU A 526 24.71 -29.16 -11.75
C LEU A 526 25.95 -29.36 -12.64
N PRO A 527 26.15 -30.54 -13.26
CA PRO A 527 27.41 -30.86 -13.97
C PRO A 527 27.64 -30.05 -15.25
N ARG A 528 26.58 -29.38 -15.76
CA ARG A 528 26.67 -28.55 -16.99
C ARG A 528 26.53 -27.05 -16.73
N ALA A 529 26.37 -26.62 -15.49
CA ALA A 529 26.22 -25.20 -15.18
C ALA A 529 27.57 -24.47 -15.25
N ALA A 530 27.57 -23.28 -15.82
CA ALA A 530 28.68 -22.34 -15.67
C ALA A 530 28.56 -21.68 -14.28
N ILE A 531 29.53 -21.86 -13.40
CA ILE A 531 29.46 -21.44 -12.00
C ILE A 531 30.48 -20.32 -11.75
N VAL A 532 30.02 -19.21 -11.15
CA VAL A 532 30.90 -18.14 -10.65
C VAL A 532 30.67 -18.01 -9.15
N ALA A 533 31.70 -18.29 -8.36
CA ALA A 533 31.64 -18.21 -6.90
C ALA A 533 32.56 -17.12 -6.36
N ALA A 534 31.99 -16.08 -5.75
CA ALA A 534 32.76 -15.13 -4.98
C ALA A 534 33.13 -15.75 -3.65
N THR A 535 34.42 -15.80 -3.36
CA THR A 535 34.94 -16.46 -2.16
C THR A 535 36.19 -15.77 -1.60
N HIS A 536 36.41 -15.94 -0.31
CA HIS A 536 37.69 -15.65 0.37
C HIS A 536 38.29 -16.90 1.01
N ARG A 537 37.67 -18.08 0.79
CA ARG A 537 38.03 -19.34 1.42
C ARG A 537 38.84 -20.22 0.47
N LYS A 538 39.98 -20.76 0.95
CA LYS A 538 40.82 -21.65 0.17
C LYS A 538 40.11 -22.92 -0.31
N ALA A 539 39.26 -23.51 0.55
CA ALA A 539 38.54 -24.73 0.23
C ALA A 539 37.56 -24.59 -0.96
N GLU A 540 36.99 -23.40 -1.19
CA GLU A 540 36.17 -23.12 -2.37
C GLU A 540 37.03 -22.86 -3.60
N ALA A 541 38.14 -22.16 -3.41
CA ALA A 541 39.10 -21.89 -4.46
C ALA A 541 39.71 -23.18 -5.03
N GLU A 542 40.09 -24.14 -4.19
CA GLU A 542 40.71 -25.42 -4.61
C GLU A 542 39.81 -26.28 -5.51
N ILE A 543 38.50 -26.10 -5.48
CA ILE A 543 37.53 -26.86 -6.28
C ILE A 543 37.24 -26.16 -7.63
N ALA A 544 37.57 -24.89 -7.76
CA ALA A 544 37.34 -24.11 -8.97
C ALA A 544 38.37 -24.45 -10.07
N ASP A 545 37.90 -24.42 -11.31
CA ASP A 545 38.77 -24.65 -12.47
C ASP A 545 39.65 -23.43 -12.78
N PHE A 546 39.15 -22.23 -12.46
CA PHE A 546 39.84 -20.95 -12.67
C PHE A 546 39.75 -20.04 -11.47
N HIS A 547 40.76 -19.19 -11.33
CA HIS A 547 40.81 -18.18 -10.25
C HIS A 547 41.00 -16.79 -10.86
N LEU A 548 40.18 -15.84 -10.38
CA LEU A 548 40.31 -14.44 -10.72
C LEU A 548 40.43 -13.62 -9.43
N ASP A 549 41.60 -12.98 -9.22
CA ASP A 549 41.75 -12.04 -8.11
C ASP A 549 41.37 -10.62 -8.54
N ILE A 550 40.33 -10.12 -7.89
CA ILE A 550 39.80 -8.77 -8.18
C ILE A 550 40.77 -7.65 -7.79
N LYS A 551 41.73 -7.89 -6.89
CA LYS A 551 42.73 -6.88 -6.52
C LYS A 551 43.60 -6.45 -7.69
N ASN A 552 43.96 -7.37 -8.56
CA ASN A 552 44.85 -7.08 -9.68
C ASN A 552 44.22 -6.13 -10.73
N PHE A 553 42.88 -6.05 -10.78
CA PHE A 553 42.16 -5.12 -11.67
C PHE A 553 41.99 -3.73 -11.07
N SER A 554 41.90 -3.58 -9.75
CA SER A 554 41.77 -2.29 -9.08
C SER A 554 43.10 -1.53 -8.96
N GLU A 555 44.25 -2.22 -8.98
CA GLU A 555 45.58 -1.58 -8.92
C GLU A 555 46.00 -0.99 -10.29
N ASN A 556 45.60 -1.58 -11.39
CA ASN A 556 45.82 -1.00 -12.72
C ASN A 556 45.03 0.29 -12.96
N LEU A 557 43.91 0.50 -12.30
CA LEU A 557 43.12 1.74 -12.33
C LEU A 557 43.73 2.88 -11.50
N ARG A 558 44.57 2.59 -10.51
CA ARG A 558 45.24 3.63 -9.69
C ARG A 558 46.52 4.17 -10.33
N LYS A 559 46.95 3.60 -11.47
CA LYS A 559 48.16 4.02 -12.20
C LYS A 559 47.84 4.85 -13.46
N PHE A 560 46.57 5.15 -13.72
CA PHE A 560 46.10 6.11 -14.70
C PHE A 560 45.20 7.14 -13.97
#